data_cbb4d0fb2db43610a7fc821e0cc61068
#
_entry.id   cbb4d0fb2db43610a7fc821e0cc61068
#
_cell.length_a   1.000
_cell.length_b   1.000
_cell.length_c   1.000
_cell.angle_alpha   90.00
_cell.angle_beta   90.00
_cell.angle_gamma   90.00
#
_symmetry.space_group_name_H-M   'P 1'
#
loop_
_entity.id
_entity.type
_entity.pdbx_description
1 polymer ?
#
loop_
_entity_poly.entity_id
_entity_poly.type
_entity_poly.pdbx_seq_one_letter_code
_entity_poly.pdbx_strand_id
1 'polypeptide(L)'
;PFKKYKVSKLHKETAKRAITKEQVKQVIDYDVSGARFYKKLAVDMFAFSYLMGGINFTDMAFLTDKNVEGGRLVYVRQKTKKLIMLPLQEKAVEIMNRYRSSQRKFIFPILDERERTLRQIRNRIYDVLDNVNGYLKEIGKELGVELKISSYVARHSYATVLKRSGVSTSVISESLGHSSERVTQIYLDSFENKQLNDAMKNLL
;
A
#
# COMPACT_ATOMS: atom_id res chain seq x y z
N PRO A 1 -19.81 12.87 29.16
CA PRO A 1 -20.17 13.40 27.83
C PRO A 1 -20.26 12.30 26.76
N PHE A 2 -19.41 11.28 26.75
CA PHE A 2 -19.35 10.27 25.68
C PHE A 2 -20.40 9.15 25.73
N LYS A 3 -21.18 9.00 26.81
CA LYS A 3 -22.26 8.00 26.92
C LYS A 3 -23.48 8.29 26.01
N LYS A 4 -23.66 9.55 25.56
CA LYS A 4 -24.78 9.96 24.68
C LYS A 4 -24.40 10.06 23.19
N TYR A 5 -23.14 10.06 22.83
CA TYR A 5 -22.66 10.14 21.43
C TYR A 5 -22.17 8.78 20.94
N LYS A 6 -22.97 8.11 20.13
CA LYS A 6 -22.52 6.93 19.37
C LYS A 6 -21.80 7.43 18.12
N VAL A 7 -20.46 7.41 18.14
CA VAL A 7 -19.59 7.76 17.00
C VAL A 7 -19.93 6.94 15.74
N SER A 8 -20.51 5.75 15.92
CA SER A 8 -21.01 4.90 14.81
C SER A 8 -22.12 5.54 13.96
N LYS A 9 -22.82 6.58 14.45
CA LYS A 9 -23.83 7.33 13.67
C LYS A 9 -23.22 8.34 12.69
N LEU A 10 -21.92 8.62 12.79
CA LEU A 10 -21.17 9.52 11.90
C LEU A 10 -20.45 8.77 10.76
N HIS A 11 -20.87 7.55 10.46
CA HIS A 11 -20.31 6.79 9.35
C HIS A 11 -20.70 7.48 8.02
N LYS A 12 -19.82 8.34 7.52
CA LYS A 12 -19.83 8.72 6.11
C LYS A 12 -19.22 7.58 5.31
N GLU A 13 -19.88 7.19 4.21
CA GLU A 13 -19.30 6.29 3.23
C GLU A 13 -17.89 6.76 2.87
N THR A 14 -16.91 5.89 3.05
CA THR A 14 -15.53 6.21 2.69
C THR A 14 -15.44 6.31 1.18
N ALA A 15 -15.06 7.49 0.68
CA ALA A 15 -14.85 7.71 -0.75
C ALA A 15 -13.95 6.60 -1.35
N LYS A 16 -14.24 6.18 -2.59
CA LYS A 16 -13.42 5.21 -3.34
C LYS A 16 -11.96 5.63 -3.30
N ARG A 17 -11.10 4.75 -2.83
CA ARG A 17 -9.64 4.99 -2.71
C ARG A 17 -8.81 3.97 -3.48
N ALA A 18 -9.44 3.13 -4.28
CA ALA A 18 -8.79 2.14 -5.12
C ALA A 18 -8.92 2.52 -6.59
N ILE A 19 -7.88 2.22 -7.36
CA ILE A 19 -7.88 2.27 -8.82
C ILE A 19 -7.99 0.86 -9.39
N THR A 20 -8.30 0.73 -10.69
CA THR A 20 -8.46 -0.57 -11.34
C THR A 20 -7.11 -1.30 -11.46
N LYS A 21 -7.14 -2.61 -11.73
CA LYS A 21 -5.94 -3.42 -11.97
C LYS A 21 -5.11 -2.87 -13.14
N GLU A 22 -5.79 -2.44 -14.21
CA GLU A 22 -5.19 -1.84 -15.40
C GLU A 22 -4.49 -0.52 -15.06
N GLN A 23 -5.15 0.35 -14.29
CA GLN A 23 -4.55 1.61 -13.82
C GLN A 23 -3.36 1.37 -12.88
N VAL A 24 -3.44 0.35 -12.00
CA VAL A 24 -2.28 -0.06 -11.19
C VAL A 24 -1.11 -0.45 -12.09
N LYS A 25 -1.37 -1.25 -13.14
CA LYS A 25 -0.34 -1.66 -14.08
C LYS A 25 0.27 -0.46 -14.80
N GLN A 26 -0.54 0.50 -15.24
CA GLN A 26 -0.06 1.74 -15.87
C GLN A 26 0.88 2.52 -14.94
N VAL A 27 0.58 2.60 -13.64
CA VAL A 27 1.46 3.26 -12.66
C VAL A 27 2.77 2.48 -12.46
N ILE A 28 2.69 1.13 -12.39
CA ILE A 28 3.86 0.26 -12.19
C ILE A 28 4.80 0.30 -13.40
N ASP A 29 4.23 0.38 -14.59
CA ASP A 29 4.96 0.36 -15.86
C ASP A 29 5.23 1.78 -16.41
N TYR A 30 4.95 2.81 -15.59
CA TYR A 30 5.20 4.19 -15.97
C TYR A 30 6.69 4.42 -16.25
N ASP A 31 7.01 5.01 -17.41
CA ASP A 31 8.40 5.28 -17.78
C ASP A 31 9.03 6.36 -16.89
N VAL A 32 10.02 5.95 -16.15
CA VAL A 32 10.84 6.82 -15.29
C VAL A 32 12.27 6.98 -15.79
N SER A 33 12.54 6.65 -17.06
CA SER A 33 13.85 6.85 -17.70
C SER A 33 14.22 8.34 -17.63
N GLY A 34 15.43 8.64 -17.17
CA GLY A 34 15.87 10.03 -16.98
C GLY A 34 15.17 10.82 -15.87
N ALA A 35 14.16 10.25 -15.20
CA ALA A 35 13.42 10.96 -14.16
C ALA A 35 14.28 11.21 -12.88
N ARG A 36 13.89 12.23 -12.11
CA ARG A 36 14.50 12.54 -10.80
C ARG A 36 14.33 11.36 -9.83
N PHE A 37 15.27 11.23 -8.90
CA PHE A 37 15.30 10.15 -7.91
C PHE A 37 13.95 9.88 -7.23
N TYR A 38 13.29 10.91 -6.71
CA TYR A 38 12.01 10.74 -6.02
C TYR A 38 10.85 10.32 -6.94
N LYS A 39 10.89 10.66 -8.25
CA LYS A 39 9.89 10.17 -9.21
C LYS A 39 10.05 8.67 -9.44
N LYS A 40 11.30 8.18 -9.57
CA LYS A 40 11.62 6.74 -9.62
C LYS A 40 11.20 6.03 -8.35
N LEU A 41 11.57 6.58 -7.19
CA LEU A 41 11.21 6.03 -5.88
C LEU A 41 9.69 5.95 -5.71
N ALA A 42 8.94 6.93 -6.21
CA ALA A 42 7.49 6.96 -6.09
C ALA A 42 6.83 5.77 -6.80
N VAL A 43 7.22 5.50 -8.05
CA VAL A 43 6.72 4.34 -8.81
C VAL A 43 7.11 3.03 -8.11
N ASP A 44 8.36 2.90 -7.69
CA ASP A 44 8.86 1.70 -7.05
C ASP A 44 8.20 1.42 -5.69
N MET A 45 7.97 2.45 -4.87
CA MET A 45 7.29 2.29 -3.58
C MET A 45 5.80 1.96 -3.75
N PHE A 46 5.14 2.53 -4.75
CA PHE A 46 3.78 2.17 -5.09
C PHE A 46 3.69 0.70 -5.55
N ALA A 47 4.56 0.30 -6.48
CA ALA A 47 4.64 -1.05 -7.01
C ALA A 47 4.94 -2.06 -5.89
N PHE A 48 5.95 -1.79 -5.07
CA PHE A 48 6.32 -2.66 -3.96
C PHE A 48 5.18 -2.80 -2.94
N SER A 49 4.54 -1.69 -2.57
CA SER A 49 3.38 -1.75 -1.68
C SER A 49 2.27 -2.63 -2.25
N TYR A 50 1.91 -2.45 -3.51
CA TYR A 50 0.86 -3.24 -4.16
C TYR A 50 1.21 -4.72 -4.22
N LEU A 51 2.42 -5.07 -4.66
CA LEU A 51 2.88 -6.46 -4.82
C LEU A 51 3.08 -7.18 -3.49
N MET A 52 3.38 -6.42 -2.42
CA MET A 52 3.68 -6.98 -1.10
C MET A 52 2.54 -6.74 -0.09
N GLY A 53 1.32 -7.12 -0.49
CA GLY A 53 0.17 -7.15 0.42
C GLY A 53 -0.32 -5.78 0.89
N GLY A 54 -0.05 -4.73 0.13
CA GLY A 54 -0.41 -3.37 0.54
C GLY A 54 0.37 -2.89 1.76
N ILE A 55 1.64 -3.28 1.89
CA ILE A 55 2.52 -2.83 2.98
C ILE A 55 2.54 -1.30 3.08
N ASN A 56 2.41 -0.77 4.29
CA ASN A 56 2.41 0.67 4.52
C ASN A 56 3.80 1.29 4.32
N PHE A 57 3.82 2.56 3.94
CA PHE A 57 5.07 3.29 3.72
C PHE A 57 5.99 3.30 4.96
N THR A 58 5.41 3.45 6.16
CA THR A 58 6.17 3.37 7.42
C THR A 58 6.79 1.98 7.61
N ASP A 59 6.06 0.90 7.31
CA ASP A 59 6.60 -0.45 7.45
C ASP A 59 7.73 -0.69 6.43
N MET A 60 7.58 -0.20 5.19
CA MET A 60 8.64 -0.25 4.17
C MET A 60 9.92 0.47 4.61
N ALA A 61 9.80 1.60 5.32
CA ALA A 61 10.94 2.38 5.80
C ALA A 61 11.87 1.60 6.74
N PHE A 62 11.32 0.62 7.47
CA PHE A 62 12.07 -0.20 8.43
C PHE A 62 12.57 -1.54 7.87
N LEU A 63 12.28 -1.87 6.61
CA LEU A 63 12.72 -3.14 6.03
C LEU A 63 14.24 -3.22 5.90
N THR A 64 14.78 -4.34 6.33
CA THR A 64 16.20 -4.72 6.24
C THR A 64 16.32 -6.06 5.55
N ASP A 65 17.51 -6.49 5.20
CA ASP A 65 17.74 -7.82 4.61
C ASP A 65 17.29 -8.97 5.54
N LYS A 66 17.27 -8.75 6.86
CA LYS A 66 16.75 -9.73 7.83
C LYS A 66 15.24 -10.00 7.70
N ASN A 67 14.53 -9.14 6.97
CA ASN A 67 13.11 -9.33 6.68
C ASN A 67 12.86 -10.25 5.48
N VAL A 68 13.91 -10.70 4.80
CA VAL A 68 13.85 -11.64 3.67
C VAL A 68 14.33 -13.00 4.12
N GLU A 69 13.41 -13.96 4.20
CA GLU A 69 13.71 -15.31 4.68
C GLU A 69 12.94 -16.34 3.84
N GLY A 70 13.63 -17.35 3.33
CA GLY A 70 13.01 -18.45 2.58
C GLY A 70 12.14 -18.02 1.40
N GLY A 71 12.52 -16.98 0.66
CA GLY A 71 11.72 -16.45 -0.45
C GLY A 71 10.47 -15.68 -0.01
N ARG A 72 10.39 -15.30 1.24
CA ARG A 72 9.26 -14.56 1.82
C ARG A 72 9.72 -13.25 2.44
N LEU A 73 8.82 -12.25 2.42
CA LEU A 73 8.95 -11.04 3.23
C LEU A 73 8.28 -11.27 4.58
N VAL A 74 9.08 -11.16 5.65
CA VAL A 74 8.62 -11.38 7.04
C VAL A 74 8.86 -10.10 7.84
N TYR A 75 7.79 -9.49 8.36
CA TYR A 75 7.91 -8.27 9.16
C TYR A 75 6.79 -8.14 10.19
N VAL A 76 7.06 -7.42 11.26
CA VAL A 76 6.06 -7.05 12.27
C VAL A 76 5.49 -5.67 11.92
N ARG A 77 4.21 -5.61 11.62
CA ARG A 77 3.52 -4.37 11.28
C ARG A 77 3.59 -3.36 12.42
N GLN A 78 4.07 -2.16 12.18
CA GLN A 78 4.29 -1.15 13.23
C GLN A 78 3.00 -0.77 13.97
N LYS A 79 1.88 -0.62 13.24
CA LYS A 79 0.61 -0.15 13.81
C LYS A 79 -0.11 -1.21 14.66
N THR A 80 -0.15 -2.46 14.21
CA THR A 80 -0.99 -3.53 14.82
C THR A 80 -0.16 -4.58 15.54
N LYS A 81 1.16 -4.53 15.42
CA LYS A 81 2.12 -5.51 15.96
C LYS A 81 1.86 -6.95 15.50
N LYS A 82 1.13 -7.11 14.39
CA LYS A 82 0.94 -8.43 13.77
C LYS A 82 2.15 -8.80 12.94
N LEU A 83 2.55 -10.07 13.02
CA LEU A 83 3.50 -10.67 12.10
C LEU A 83 2.84 -10.85 10.73
N ILE A 84 3.51 -10.39 9.70
CA ILE A 84 3.11 -10.54 8.29
C ILE A 84 4.16 -11.38 7.60
N MET A 85 3.70 -12.36 6.82
CA MET A 85 4.55 -13.25 6.06
C MET A 85 3.97 -13.45 4.67
N LEU A 86 4.61 -12.91 3.64
CA LEU A 86 4.13 -12.92 2.26
C LEU A 86 5.19 -13.50 1.32
N PRO A 87 4.81 -14.28 0.30
CA PRO A 87 5.75 -14.71 -0.73
C PRO A 87 6.26 -13.50 -1.50
N LEU A 88 7.58 -13.44 -1.73
CA LEU A 88 8.19 -12.39 -2.52
C LEU A 88 7.88 -12.61 -4.01
N GLN A 89 7.33 -11.57 -4.64
CA GLN A 89 7.13 -11.50 -6.08
C GLN A 89 8.46 -11.12 -6.75
N GLU A 90 8.76 -11.66 -7.93
CA GLU A 90 10.01 -11.36 -8.66
C GLU A 90 10.23 -9.85 -8.84
N LYS A 91 9.21 -9.12 -9.30
CA LYS A 91 9.29 -7.66 -9.47
C LYS A 91 9.52 -6.92 -8.14
N ALA A 92 9.04 -7.43 -7.03
CA ALA A 92 9.33 -6.87 -5.71
C ALA A 92 10.80 -7.09 -5.31
N VAL A 93 11.37 -8.26 -5.65
CA VAL A 93 12.81 -8.55 -5.45
C VAL A 93 13.66 -7.62 -6.30
N GLU A 94 13.31 -7.41 -7.58
CA GLU A 94 14.01 -6.45 -8.47
C GLU A 94 14.01 -5.05 -7.87
N ILE A 95 12.86 -4.58 -7.37
CA ILE A 95 12.74 -3.27 -6.72
C ILE A 95 13.64 -3.20 -5.49
N MET A 96 13.62 -4.23 -4.62
CA MET A 96 14.49 -4.27 -3.45
C MET A 96 15.97 -4.21 -3.85
N ASN A 97 16.39 -5.00 -4.83
CA ASN A 97 17.77 -5.07 -5.29
C ASN A 97 18.26 -3.73 -5.88
N ARG A 98 17.37 -2.95 -6.49
CA ARG A 98 17.67 -1.61 -7.01
C ARG A 98 18.10 -0.63 -5.91
N TYR A 99 17.59 -0.83 -4.70
CA TYR A 99 17.84 0.04 -3.55
C TYR A 99 18.77 -0.54 -2.50
N ARG A 100 19.04 -1.83 -2.49
CA ARG A 100 19.98 -2.47 -1.56
C ARG A 100 21.35 -1.83 -1.64
N SER A 101 21.97 -1.62 -0.49
CA SER A 101 23.33 -1.08 -0.39
C SER A 101 24.00 -1.59 0.88
N SER A 102 25.25 -2.02 0.76
CA SER A 102 26.07 -2.43 1.91
C SER A 102 26.36 -1.27 2.89
N GLN A 103 26.16 -0.03 2.43
CA GLN A 103 26.38 1.17 3.26
C GLN A 103 25.14 1.59 4.05
N ARG A 104 24.03 0.89 3.92
CA ARG A 104 22.77 1.23 4.59
C ARG A 104 22.17 0.01 5.27
N LYS A 105 21.66 0.20 6.46
CA LYS A 105 20.92 -0.78 7.22
C LYS A 105 19.57 -1.13 6.57
N PHE A 106 18.85 -0.11 6.07
CA PHE A 106 17.51 -0.26 5.51
C PHE A 106 17.59 -0.48 3.99
N ILE A 107 16.72 -1.34 3.47
CA ILE A 107 16.65 -1.66 2.04
C ILE A 107 16.31 -0.40 1.24
N PHE A 108 15.23 0.30 1.64
CA PHE A 108 14.79 1.49 0.93
C PHE A 108 15.43 2.77 1.48
N PRO A 109 15.73 3.76 0.62
CA PRO A 109 16.38 5.01 1.01
C PRO A 109 15.42 6.00 1.66
N ILE A 110 14.58 5.51 2.57
CA ILE A 110 13.61 6.29 3.34
C ILE A 110 14.24 6.76 4.64
N LEU A 111 14.87 5.82 5.36
CA LEU A 111 15.62 6.08 6.58
C LEU A 111 17.11 5.80 6.40
N ASP A 112 17.92 6.44 7.19
CA ASP A 112 19.32 6.09 7.38
C ASP A 112 19.68 6.07 8.88
N GLU A 113 20.96 5.86 9.21
CA GLU A 113 21.41 5.76 10.60
C GLU A 113 21.59 7.12 11.29
N ARG A 114 21.34 8.24 10.58
CA ARG A 114 21.42 9.59 11.13
C ARG A 114 20.19 9.95 11.96
N GLU A 115 19.03 9.35 11.65
CA GLU A 115 17.82 9.52 12.42
C GLU A 115 17.88 8.70 13.71
N ARG A 116 18.28 9.35 14.82
CA ARG A 116 18.50 8.69 16.12
C ARG A 116 17.30 8.77 17.06
N THR A 117 16.44 9.77 16.90
CA THR A 117 15.26 9.95 17.76
C THR A 117 13.97 9.56 17.02
N LEU A 118 12.95 9.14 17.77
CA LEU A 118 11.63 8.83 17.21
C LEU A 118 11.03 10.01 16.44
N ARG A 119 11.30 11.24 16.87
CA ARG A 119 10.83 12.45 16.19
C ARG A 119 11.53 12.63 14.83
N GLN A 120 12.84 12.46 14.78
CA GLN A 120 13.61 12.53 13.52
C GLN A 120 13.18 11.46 12.54
N ILE A 121 13.06 10.21 12.99
CA ILE A 121 12.57 9.08 12.19
C ILE A 121 11.20 9.40 11.60
N ARG A 122 10.26 9.85 12.43
CA ARG A 122 8.91 10.19 11.98
C ARG A 122 8.92 11.32 10.95
N ASN A 123 9.64 12.40 11.23
CA ASN A 123 9.72 13.54 10.31
C ASN A 123 10.33 13.11 8.97
N ARG A 124 11.43 12.34 9.00
CA ARG A 124 12.05 11.82 7.77
C ARG A 124 11.11 10.94 6.93
N ILE A 125 10.36 10.04 7.57
CA ILE A 125 9.36 9.23 6.88
C ILE A 125 8.30 10.13 6.23
N TYR A 126 7.80 11.17 6.92
CA TYR A 126 6.81 12.09 6.37
C TYR A 126 7.36 12.90 5.20
N ASP A 127 8.59 13.42 5.29
CA ASP A 127 9.22 14.21 4.22
C ASP A 127 9.37 13.37 2.94
N VAL A 128 9.84 12.12 3.07
CA VAL A 128 9.98 11.23 1.90
C VAL A 128 8.62 10.82 1.36
N LEU A 129 7.64 10.52 2.24
CA LEU A 129 6.29 10.18 1.85
C LEU A 129 5.58 11.32 1.10
N ASP A 130 5.78 12.55 1.53
CA ASP A 130 5.20 13.73 0.87
C ASP A 130 5.75 13.90 -0.55
N ASN A 131 7.07 13.78 -0.71
CA ASN A 131 7.71 13.78 -2.03
C ASN A 131 7.17 12.64 -2.92
N VAL A 132 7.10 11.41 -2.40
CA VAL A 132 6.56 10.24 -3.13
C VAL A 132 5.11 10.48 -3.54
N ASN A 133 4.26 10.96 -2.64
CA ASN A 133 2.87 11.24 -2.95
C ASN A 133 2.70 12.40 -3.94
N GLY A 134 3.59 13.40 -3.90
CA GLY A 134 3.64 14.49 -4.87
C GLY A 134 3.82 13.96 -6.30
N TYR A 135 4.82 13.11 -6.51
CA TYR A 135 5.06 12.48 -7.81
C TYR A 135 3.97 11.48 -8.21
N LEU A 136 3.44 10.68 -7.29
CA LEU A 136 2.32 9.79 -7.61
C LEU A 136 1.08 10.55 -8.07
N LYS A 137 0.80 11.71 -7.47
CA LYS A 137 -0.28 12.60 -7.90
C LYS A 137 -0.05 13.17 -9.29
N GLU A 138 1.19 13.55 -9.62
CA GLU A 138 1.60 14.01 -10.95
C GLU A 138 1.40 12.89 -11.99
N ILE A 139 1.98 11.71 -11.75
CA ILE A 139 1.85 10.52 -12.60
C ILE A 139 0.38 10.17 -12.83
N GLY A 140 -0.45 10.18 -11.76
CA GLY A 140 -1.87 9.90 -11.89
C GLY A 140 -2.59 10.87 -12.83
N LYS A 141 -2.24 12.15 -12.81
CA LYS A 141 -2.77 13.15 -13.75
C LYS A 141 -2.33 12.87 -15.20
N GLU A 142 -1.04 12.56 -15.40
CA GLU A 142 -0.49 12.25 -16.71
C GLU A 142 -1.13 10.99 -17.32
N LEU A 143 -1.49 10.01 -16.49
CA LEU A 143 -2.21 8.80 -16.88
C LEU A 143 -3.73 8.98 -17.03
N GLY A 144 -4.27 10.17 -16.78
CA GLY A 144 -5.71 10.43 -16.85
C GLY A 144 -6.53 9.74 -15.74
N VAL A 145 -5.90 9.39 -14.61
CA VAL A 145 -6.59 8.78 -13.48
C VAL A 145 -7.27 9.87 -12.65
N GLU A 146 -8.60 9.84 -12.56
CA GLU A 146 -9.40 10.84 -11.82
C GLU A 146 -9.04 10.87 -10.33
N LEU A 147 -8.77 9.68 -9.75
CA LEU A 147 -8.41 9.55 -8.34
C LEU A 147 -6.98 10.08 -8.11
N LYS A 148 -6.81 10.95 -7.11
CA LYS A 148 -5.48 11.38 -6.68
C LYS A 148 -4.68 10.18 -6.16
N ILE A 149 -3.70 9.72 -6.94
CA ILE A 149 -2.85 8.59 -6.55
C ILE A 149 -1.94 8.99 -5.39
N SER A 150 -1.81 8.08 -4.45
CA SER A 150 -0.88 8.16 -3.31
C SER A 150 -0.39 6.76 -2.95
N SER A 151 0.63 6.66 -2.12
CA SER A 151 1.12 5.37 -1.60
C SER A 151 0.02 4.53 -0.93
N TYR A 152 -0.99 5.17 -0.34
CA TYR A 152 -2.11 4.49 0.30
C TYR A 152 -3.11 3.90 -0.72
N VAL A 153 -3.19 4.46 -1.93
CA VAL A 153 -4.00 3.91 -3.03
C VAL A 153 -3.52 2.51 -3.43
N ALA A 154 -2.20 2.24 -3.39
CA ALA A 154 -1.67 0.91 -3.67
C ALA A 154 -2.29 -0.16 -2.75
N ARG A 155 -2.38 0.13 -1.45
CA ARG A 155 -2.97 -0.77 -0.45
C ARG A 155 -4.47 -0.98 -0.68
N HIS A 156 -5.21 0.08 -0.98
CA HIS A 156 -6.64 -0.02 -1.31
C HIS A 156 -6.87 -0.84 -2.57
N SER A 157 -6.07 -0.59 -3.60
CA SER A 157 -6.16 -1.30 -4.88
C SER A 157 -5.82 -2.78 -4.73
N TYR A 158 -4.80 -3.13 -3.95
CA TYR A 158 -4.49 -4.52 -3.61
C TYR A 158 -5.71 -5.23 -3.02
N ALA A 159 -6.29 -4.68 -1.96
CA ALA A 159 -7.45 -5.28 -1.31
C ALA A 159 -8.65 -5.43 -2.25
N THR A 160 -8.93 -4.39 -3.04
CA THR A 160 -10.04 -4.37 -3.98
C THR A 160 -9.87 -5.37 -5.11
N VAL A 161 -8.66 -5.46 -5.68
CA VAL A 161 -8.35 -6.41 -6.76
C VAL A 161 -8.50 -7.84 -6.26
N LEU A 162 -7.98 -8.17 -5.06
CA LEU A 162 -8.14 -9.51 -4.48
C LEU A 162 -9.62 -9.84 -4.21
N LYS A 163 -10.40 -8.91 -3.66
CA LYS A 163 -11.84 -9.12 -3.43
C LYS A 163 -12.57 -9.41 -4.74
N ARG A 164 -12.28 -8.64 -5.79
CA ARG A 164 -12.87 -8.86 -7.13
C ARG A 164 -12.43 -10.18 -7.77
N SER A 165 -11.29 -10.71 -7.38
CA SER A 165 -10.79 -12.03 -7.80
C SER A 165 -11.37 -13.17 -6.96
N GLY A 166 -12.34 -12.92 -6.07
CA GLY A 166 -12.99 -13.94 -5.26
C GLY A 166 -12.25 -14.36 -4.00
N VAL A 167 -11.16 -13.67 -3.64
CA VAL A 167 -10.41 -13.97 -2.41
C VAL A 167 -11.24 -13.58 -1.19
N SER A 168 -11.31 -14.46 -0.18
CA SER A 168 -12.10 -14.24 1.02
C SER A 168 -11.59 -13.02 1.82
N THR A 169 -12.52 -12.34 2.51
CA THR A 169 -12.19 -11.17 3.33
C THR A 169 -11.22 -11.51 4.46
N SER A 170 -11.25 -12.74 5.00
CA SER A 170 -10.32 -13.18 6.03
C SER A 170 -8.88 -13.24 5.52
N VAL A 171 -8.65 -13.83 4.36
CA VAL A 171 -7.32 -13.88 3.72
C VAL A 171 -6.80 -12.48 3.40
N ILE A 172 -7.67 -11.59 2.87
CA ILE A 172 -7.32 -10.18 2.62
C ILE A 172 -6.97 -9.47 3.93
N SER A 173 -7.74 -9.70 4.98
CA SER A 173 -7.54 -9.12 6.32
C SER A 173 -6.19 -9.54 6.93
N GLU A 174 -5.87 -10.81 6.81
CA GLU A 174 -4.60 -11.37 7.28
C GLU A 174 -3.41 -10.77 6.52
N SER A 175 -3.45 -10.79 5.19
CA SER A 175 -2.38 -10.21 4.35
C SER A 175 -2.15 -8.71 4.59
N LEU A 176 -3.21 -7.97 4.87
CA LEU A 176 -3.15 -6.57 5.23
C LEU A 176 -2.71 -6.34 6.69
N GLY A 177 -2.67 -7.37 7.54
CA GLY A 177 -2.39 -7.27 8.97
C GLY A 177 -3.40 -6.39 9.71
N HIS A 178 -4.68 -6.47 9.37
CA HIS A 178 -5.74 -5.78 10.11
C HIS A 178 -6.00 -6.46 11.45
N SER A 179 -6.45 -5.69 12.45
CA SER A 179 -6.76 -6.21 13.79
C SER A 179 -8.00 -7.10 13.79
N SER A 180 -8.92 -6.91 12.83
CA SER A 180 -10.13 -7.72 12.65
C SER A 180 -10.62 -7.65 11.20
N GLU A 181 -11.39 -8.66 10.78
CA GLU A 181 -12.05 -8.69 9.47
C GLU A 181 -13.04 -7.53 9.29
N ARG A 182 -13.69 -7.09 10.38
CA ARG A 182 -14.61 -5.96 10.35
C ARG A 182 -13.95 -4.69 9.78
N VAL A 183 -12.67 -4.45 10.10
CA VAL A 183 -11.90 -3.33 9.53
C VAL A 183 -11.75 -3.51 8.02
N THR A 184 -11.51 -4.74 7.57
CA THR A 184 -11.38 -5.06 6.14
C THR A 184 -12.72 -4.94 5.43
N GLN A 185 -13.81 -5.41 6.04
CA GLN A 185 -15.16 -5.33 5.50
C GLN A 185 -15.56 -3.87 5.24
N ILE A 186 -15.44 -2.99 6.23
CA ILE A 186 -15.71 -1.55 6.06
C ILE A 186 -14.88 -0.94 4.91
N TYR A 187 -13.66 -1.44 4.73
CA TYR A 187 -12.73 -1.02 3.69
C TYR A 187 -13.18 -1.46 2.29
N LEU A 188 -13.89 -2.58 2.19
CA LEU A 188 -14.34 -3.22 0.95
C LEU A 188 -15.81 -2.95 0.62
N ASP A 189 -16.65 -2.60 1.59
CA ASP A 189 -18.12 -2.48 1.46
C ASP A 189 -18.57 -1.50 0.36
N SER A 190 -17.76 -0.50 0.05
CA SER A 190 -18.08 0.46 -1.02
C SER A 190 -18.10 -0.14 -2.44
N PHE A 191 -17.80 -1.44 -2.61
CA PHE A 191 -17.72 -2.10 -3.91
C PHE A 191 -18.78 -3.19 -4.14
N GLU A 192 -19.50 -3.61 -3.09
CA GLU A 192 -20.45 -4.73 -3.19
C GLU A 192 -21.63 -4.42 -4.10
N ASN A 193 -22.10 -3.17 -4.15
CA ASN A 193 -23.23 -2.78 -5.00
C ASN A 193 -22.97 -3.02 -6.50
N LYS A 194 -21.74 -2.83 -6.98
CA LYS A 194 -21.43 -3.10 -8.40
C LYS A 194 -21.35 -4.58 -8.69
N GLN A 195 -20.74 -5.37 -7.80
CA GLN A 195 -20.69 -6.83 -7.94
C GLN A 195 -22.08 -7.45 -7.88
N LEU A 196 -22.95 -6.96 -6.98
CA LEU A 196 -24.33 -7.39 -6.91
C LEU A 196 -25.09 -7.06 -8.21
N ASN A 197 -24.93 -5.84 -8.72
CA ASN A 197 -25.55 -5.43 -9.98
C ASN A 197 -25.05 -6.25 -11.17
N ASP A 198 -23.75 -6.58 -11.22
CA ASP A 198 -23.19 -7.41 -12.28
C ASP A 198 -23.60 -8.89 -12.12
N ALA A 199 -23.70 -9.40 -10.89
CA ALA A 199 -24.25 -10.73 -10.63
C ALA A 199 -25.73 -10.84 -11.00
N MET A 200 -26.52 -9.80 -10.70
CA MET A 200 -27.96 -9.77 -11.05
C MET A 200 -28.22 -9.78 -12.57
N LYS A 201 -27.29 -9.22 -13.37
CA LYS A 201 -27.39 -9.29 -14.84
C LYS A 201 -27.23 -10.71 -15.40
N ASN A 202 -26.59 -11.61 -14.62
CA ASN A 202 -26.39 -13.00 -15.02
C ASN A 202 -27.55 -13.93 -14.62
N LEU A 203 -28.64 -13.39 -14.05
CA LEU A 203 -29.84 -14.17 -13.68
C LEU A 203 -30.85 -14.26 -14.81
N LEU A 204 -30.66 -13.53 -15.89
CA LEU A 204 -31.50 -13.55 -17.11
C LEU A 204 -30.66 -13.99 -18.32
#